data_ee9906db1af9b83afe804882aa785bcf
#
_entry.id   ee9906db1af9b83afe804882aa785bcf
#
_cell.length_a   1.000
_cell.length_b   1.000
_cell.length_c   1.000
_cell.angle_alpha   90.00
_cell.angle_beta   90.00
_cell.angle_gamma   90.00
#
_symmetry.space_group_name_H-M   'P 1'
#
loop_
_entity.id
_entity.type
_entity.pdbx_description
1 polymer ?
#
loop_
_entity_poly.entity_id
_entity_poly.type
_entity_poly.pdbx_seq_one_letter_code
_entity_poly.pdbx_strand_id
1 'polypeptide(L)'
;MLNKLSIRWKITITIAVLMFFIFTLCNLIQSALIQMSIMNQQQHRIEKRLNDTAAYLDEEYKTKRPNAASFAENKQYFEKIIQNNEMIRLIDIDGKEKFTVSRTMPKIHINKKDFGEIQKYRKNNQEILINSKVLHYKNFDGVLEVAMNVEIFSKLIKESFMILVLGTTISLILSILSGYFLSKKILNPIKNLNQTMIKIKNNQLKERVFVGETKDELSELGLLFNKMMDELEASITRQKRFVEDASHELRTPLAIIHGHLSLVNRWGKKDETVLENSLNTCINETNRMIILTNELLQLTKLEKNSEKIEQYAPTNINEVLNEIINNYQLLHEDLEIHFHTPNQIVDKANIAREHLMQILIILFDNAVKYSKEHTIIDITTTQVANKIEIKVEDNGIGIKEEDINHIFDRFYRADKARSRANGGNGLGLSIAKDLIENYGGNLQITSKNGEGTTAFITLNTI
;
A
#
# COMPACT_ATOMS: atom_id res chain seq x y z
N MET A 1 13.30 -28.75 -5.79
CA MET A 1 12.74 -28.98 -4.44
C MET A 1 12.03 -27.77 -3.82
N LEU A 2 12.53 -26.56 -3.97
CA LEU A 2 11.94 -25.31 -3.41
C LEU A 2 10.50 -25.00 -3.91
N ASN A 3 10.12 -25.43 -5.11
CA ASN A 3 8.78 -25.13 -5.67
C ASN A 3 7.60 -25.78 -4.92
N LYS A 4 7.84 -26.83 -4.14
CA LYS A 4 6.80 -27.53 -3.37
C LYS A 4 6.63 -26.99 -1.93
N LEU A 5 7.50 -26.08 -1.49
CA LEU A 5 7.44 -25.49 -0.15
C LEU A 5 6.43 -24.36 -0.10
N SER A 6 5.76 -24.18 1.07
CA SER A 6 4.92 -23.01 1.30
C SER A 6 5.74 -21.72 1.22
N ILE A 7 5.08 -20.62 0.85
CA ILE A 7 5.71 -19.28 0.74
C ILE A 7 6.47 -18.92 2.03
N ARG A 8 5.92 -19.29 3.19
CA ARG A 8 6.55 -19.08 4.49
C ARG A 8 7.94 -19.72 4.55
N TRP A 9 8.06 -20.99 4.20
CA TRP A 9 9.34 -21.69 4.20
C TRP A 9 10.31 -21.14 3.16
N LYS A 10 9.80 -20.74 1.99
CA LYS A 10 10.65 -20.11 0.95
C LYS A 10 11.29 -18.83 1.49
N ILE A 11 10.49 -17.93 2.07
CA ILE A 11 10.99 -16.67 2.64
C ILE A 11 11.94 -16.94 3.82
N THR A 12 11.57 -17.84 4.74
CA THR A 12 12.44 -18.19 5.88
C THR A 12 13.80 -18.69 5.42
N ILE A 13 13.85 -19.63 4.46
CA ILE A 13 15.09 -20.18 3.95
C ILE A 13 15.91 -19.10 3.23
N THR A 14 15.26 -18.27 2.38
CA THR A 14 15.96 -17.22 1.64
C THR A 14 16.61 -16.22 2.59
N ILE A 15 15.89 -15.74 3.61
CA ILE A 15 16.41 -14.81 4.61
C ILE A 15 17.53 -15.47 5.44
N ALA A 16 17.32 -16.71 5.87
CA ALA A 16 18.30 -17.45 6.65
C ALA A 16 19.61 -17.66 5.87
N VAL A 17 19.53 -18.05 4.60
CA VAL A 17 20.71 -18.22 3.73
C VAL A 17 21.41 -16.88 3.51
N LEU A 18 20.68 -15.82 3.23
CA LEU A 18 21.25 -14.49 3.01
C LEU A 18 21.99 -14.00 4.26
N MET A 19 21.36 -14.07 5.42
CA MET A 19 21.94 -13.68 6.71
C MET A 19 23.16 -14.51 7.06
N PHE A 20 23.07 -15.82 6.89
CA PHE A 20 24.21 -16.71 7.11
C PHE A 20 25.39 -16.37 6.21
N PHE A 21 25.14 -16.09 4.93
CA PHE A 21 26.18 -15.69 3.98
C PHE A 21 26.85 -14.38 4.38
N ILE A 22 26.06 -13.35 4.76
CA ILE A 22 26.60 -12.07 5.23
C ILE A 22 27.45 -12.25 6.47
N PHE A 23 26.98 -12.97 7.49
CA PHE A 23 27.73 -13.18 8.72
C PHE A 23 29.02 -13.99 8.47
N THR A 24 28.96 -15.01 7.63
CA THR A 24 30.13 -15.81 7.26
C THR A 24 31.17 -14.94 6.54
N LEU A 25 30.73 -14.11 5.61
CA LEU A 25 31.61 -13.19 4.89
C LEU A 25 32.26 -12.18 5.83
N CYS A 26 31.50 -11.59 6.75
CA CYS A 26 32.04 -10.68 7.77
C CYS A 26 33.07 -11.36 8.65
N ASN A 27 32.81 -12.58 9.12
CA ASN A 27 33.73 -13.36 9.91
C ASN A 27 35.07 -13.68 9.17
N LEU A 28 34.97 -14.01 7.87
CA LEU A 28 36.16 -14.27 7.04
C LEU A 28 36.96 -13.00 6.82
N ILE A 29 36.33 -11.87 6.54
CA ILE A 29 37.03 -10.58 6.40
C ILE A 29 37.72 -10.19 7.70
N GLN A 30 37.03 -10.30 8.85
CA GLN A 30 37.59 -10.00 10.15
C GLN A 30 38.82 -10.89 10.46
N SER A 31 38.73 -12.17 10.18
CA SER A 31 39.86 -13.11 10.37
C SER A 31 41.03 -12.74 9.49
N ALA A 32 40.80 -12.40 8.20
CA ALA A 32 41.85 -11.97 7.27
C ALA A 32 42.55 -10.71 7.76
N LEU A 33 41.74 -9.69 8.19
CA LEU A 33 42.30 -8.44 8.74
C LEU A 33 43.13 -8.63 9.97
N ILE A 34 42.70 -9.50 10.92
CA ILE A 34 43.46 -9.82 12.13
C ILE A 34 44.79 -10.50 11.75
N GLN A 35 44.80 -11.48 10.84
CA GLN A 35 46.02 -12.15 10.38
C GLN A 35 46.97 -11.18 9.72
N MET A 36 46.47 -10.30 8.85
CA MET A 36 47.27 -9.28 8.17
C MET A 36 47.87 -8.28 9.16
N SER A 37 47.09 -7.83 10.15
CA SER A 37 47.53 -6.90 11.18
C SER A 37 48.64 -7.50 12.05
N ILE A 38 48.49 -8.76 12.50
CA ILE A 38 49.48 -9.50 13.28
C ILE A 38 50.78 -9.61 12.45
N MET A 39 50.70 -10.02 11.20
CA MET A 39 51.85 -10.18 10.34
C MET A 39 52.62 -8.89 10.13
N ASN A 40 51.92 -7.80 9.80
CA ASN A 40 52.54 -6.49 9.62
C ASN A 40 53.25 -5.99 10.91
N GLN A 41 52.62 -6.23 12.07
CA GLN A 41 53.19 -5.87 13.35
C GLN A 41 54.49 -6.65 13.63
N GLN A 42 54.54 -7.94 13.28
CA GLN A 42 55.75 -8.75 13.46
C GLN A 42 56.89 -8.33 12.50
N GLN A 43 56.55 -8.05 11.25
CA GLN A 43 57.51 -7.51 10.27
C GLN A 43 58.12 -6.20 10.75
N HIS A 44 57.32 -5.27 11.21
CA HIS A 44 57.81 -3.99 11.74
C HIS A 44 58.65 -4.15 13.00
N ARG A 45 58.31 -5.13 13.89
CA ARG A 45 59.09 -5.41 15.09
C ARG A 45 60.48 -5.94 14.77
N ILE A 46 60.61 -6.90 13.84
CA ILE A 46 61.93 -7.44 13.45
C ILE A 46 62.76 -6.41 12.74
N GLU A 47 62.19 -5.58 11.87
CA GLU A 47 62.87 -4.49 11.17
C GLU A 47 63.39 -3.45 12.16
N LYS A 48 62.58 -3.02 13.13
CA LYS A 48 62.98 -2.11 14.19
C LYS A 48 64.13 -2.70 14.98
N ARG A 49 64.05 -3.97 15.39
CA ARG A 49 65.08 -4.64 16.18
C ARG A 49 66.40 -4.74 15.42
N LEU A 50 66.31 -5.05 14.14
CA LEU A 50 67.51 -5.07 13.26
C LEU A 50 68.16 -3.71 13.16
N ASN A 51 67.39 -2.63 12.94
CA ASN A 51 67.89 -1.28 12.87
C ASN A 51 68.47 -0.79 14.19
N ASP A 52 67.81 -1.04 15.31
CA ASP A 52 68.30 -0.68 16.64
C ASP A 52 69.65 -1.40 16.95
N THR A 53 69.74 -2.71 16.61
CA THR A 53 70.97 -3.48 16.78
C THR A 53 72.08 -3.01 15.86
N ALA A 54 71.77 -2.69 14.61
CA ALA A 54 72.76 -2.15 13.66
C ALA A 54 73.26 -0.79 14.12
N ALA A 55 72.39 0.13 14.57
CA ALA A 55 72.75 1.45 15.06
C ALA A 55 73.72 1.38 16.27
N TYR A 56 73.41 0.45 17.20
CA TYR A 56 74.33 0.20 18.34
C TYR A 56 75.72 -0.24 17.86
N LEU A 57 75.80 -1.19 16.94
CA LEU A 57 77.04 -1.64 16.37
C LEU A 57 77.80 -0.55 15.57
N ASP A 58 77.06 0.28 14.85
CA ASP A 58 77.61 1.41 14.11
C ASP A 58 78.25 2.46 15.03
N GLU A 59 77.64 2.77 16.16
CA GLU A 59 78.14 3.71 17.13
C GLU A 59 79.38 3.17 17.80
N GLU A 60 79.39 1.89 18.20
CA GLU A 60 80.56 1.26 18.85
C GLU A 60 81.73 1.12 17.90
N TYR A 61 81.50 0.69 16.64
CA TYR A 61 82.63 0.47 15.70
C TYR A 61 83.04 1.75 14.94
N LYS A 62 82.44 2.90 15.21
CA LYS A 62 83.00 4.21 14.90
C LYS A 62 84.20 4.57 15.83
N THR A 63 84.11 4.14 17.07
CA THR A 63 85.13 4.48 18.10
C THR A 63 86.18 3.36 18.33
N LYS A 64 85.75 2.11 18.24
CA LYS A 64 86.61 0.91 18.45
C LYS A 64 86.76 0.16 17.11
N ARG A 65 87.96 -0.42 16.87
CA ARG A 65 88.15 -1.31 15.71
C ARG A 65 87.51 -2.69 15.99
N PRO A 66 86.74 -3.27 15.05
CA PRO A 66 86.24 -4.63 15.19
C PRO A 66 87.39 -5.64 15.36
N ASN A 67 87.43 -6.31 16.54
CA ASN A 67 88.43 -7.34 16.87
C ASN A 67 87.76 -8.44 17.72
N ALA A 68 88.48 -9.51 18.04
CA ALA A 68 87.95 -10.64 18.81
C ALA A 68 87.42 -10.22 20.19
N ALA A 69 88.04 -9.22 20.81
CA ALA A 69 87.60 -8.75 22.13
C ALA A 69 86.30 -7.92 22.02
N SER A 70 86.16 -7.04 21.06
CA SER A 70 84.95 -6.26 20.84
C SER A 70 83.75 -7.17 20.48
N PHE A 71 84.02 -8.25 19.73
CA PHE A 71 82.92 -9.23 19.44
C PHE A 71 82.48 -9.98 20.71
N ALA A 72 83.42 -10.29 21.67
CA ALA A 72 83.07 -10.91 22.90
C ALA A 72 82.28 -9.97 23.86
N GLU A 73 82.69 -8.66 23.91
CA GLU A 73 81.96 -7.62 24.65
C GLU A 73 80.54 -7.46 24.13
N ASN A 74 80.37 -7.35 22.81
CA ASN A 74 79.05 -7.22 22.15
C ASN A 74 78.20 -8.48 22.42
N LYS A 75 78.75 -9.68 22.37
CA LYS A 75 78.03 -10.90 22.72
C LYS A 75 77.48 -10.83 24.13
N GLN A 76 78.29 -10.44 25.12
CA GLN A 76 77.86 -10.31 26.53
C GLN A 76 76.80 -9.22 26.69
N TYR A 77 76.86 -8.11 25.94
CA TYR A 77 75.83 -7.06 25.94
C TYR A 77 74.51 -7.59 25.43
N PHE A 78 74.51 -8.20 24.23
CA PHE A 78 73.34 -8.74 23.66
C PHE A 78 72.70 -9.91 24.43
N GLU A 79 73.53 -10.75 25.14
CA GLU A 79 73.05 -11.78 26.02
C GLU A 79 72.16 -11.24 27.17
N LYS A 80 72.48 -10.01 27.66
CA LYS A 80 71.71 -9.38 28.74
C LYS A 80 70.36 -8.83 28.24
N ILE A 81 70.22 -8.36 26.97
CA ILE A 81 69.06 -7.64 26.45
C ILE A 81 68.22 -8.48 25.54
N ILE A 82 68.68 -9.66 25.12
CA ILE A 82 67.92 -10.50 24.14
C ILE A 82 66.72 -11.14 24.81
N GLN A 83 65.60 -11.16 24.07
CA GLN A 83 64.38 -11.85 24.50
C GLN A 83 64.43 -13.36 24.20
N ASN A 84 63.62 -14.16 24.87
CA ASN A 84 63.67 -15.62 24.72
C ASN A 84 63.34 -16.11 23.30
N ASN A 85 62.60 -15.35 22.55
CA ASN A 85 62.15 -15.68 21.20
C ASN A 85 63.01 -14.99 20.10
N GLU A 86 64.16 -14.42 20.45
CA GLU A 86 65.01 -13.70 19.51
C GLU A 86 66.39 -14.40 19.36
N MET A 87 66.99 -14.21 18.22
CA MET A 87 68.41 -14.54 17.93
C MET A 87 69.04 -13.35 17.22
N ILE A 88 70.22 -12.94 17.67
CA ILE A 88 71.07 -11.93 17.02
C ILE A 88 72.36 -12.63 16.63
N ARG A 89 72.72 -12.57 15.38
CA ARG A 89 73.92 -13.19 14.82
C ARG A 89 74.71 -12.24 13.97
N LEU A 90 76.00 -12.17 14.17
CA LEU A 90 76.90 -11.43 13.28
C LEU A 90 77.85 -12.45 12.61
N ILE A 91 77.82 -12.42 11.28
CA ILE A 91 78.66 -13.25 10.41
C ILE A 91 79.54 -12.39 9.52
N ASP A 92 80.69 -12.88 9.18
CA ASP A 92 81.56 -12.26 8.17
C ASP A 92 81.10 -12.52 6.78
N ILE A 93 81.55 -11.77 5.81
CA ILE A 93 81.16 -11.92 4.37
C ILE A 93 81.51 -13.33 3.85
N ASP A 94 82.55 -13.96 4.45
CA ASP A 94 82.94 -15.36 4.17
C ASP A 94 82.03 -16.40 4.82
N GLY A 95 81.05 -15.96 5.62
CA GLY A 95 80.10 -16.85 6.30
C GLY A 95 80.57 -17.36 7.67
N LYS A 96 81.75 -16.86 8.21
CA LYS A 96 82.26 -17.26 9.50
C LYS A 96 81.54 -16.47 10.61
N GLU A 97 80.91 -17.19 11.51
CA GLU A 97 80.24 -16.64 12.71
C GLU A 97 81.22 -15.91 13.60
N LYS A 98 80.93 -14.61 13.90
CA LYS A 98 81.67 -13.81 14.88
C LYS A 98 81.08 -13.93 16.26
N PHE A 99 79.78 -13.80 16.36
CA PHE A 99 79.03 -14.17 17.57
C PHE A 99 77.58 -14.51 17.21
N THR A 100 76.97 -15.32 18.04
CA THR A 100 75.51 -15.62 18.01
C THR A 100 75.08 -15.58 19.49
N VAL A 101 74.00 -14.85 19.66
CA VAL A 101 73.24 -14.77 20.92
C VAL A 101 71.80 -15.26 20.66
N SER A 102 71.45 -16.29 21.39
CA SER A 102 70.10 -16.87 21.38
C SER A 102 69.83 -17.60 22.67
N ARG A 103 68.64 -17.54 23.22
CA ARG A 103 68.27 -18.30 24.40
C ARG A 103 67.59 -19.63 24.05
N THR A 104 66.67 -19.65 23.18
CA THR A 104 65.85 -20.82 22.88
C THR A 104 65.72 -21.14 21.38
N MET A 105 66.30 -20.33 20.48
CA MET A 105 66.12 -20.51 19.02
C MET A 105 67.14 -21.52 18.46
N PRO A 106 66.70 -22.37 17.51
CA PRO A 106 67.65 -23.31 16.87
C PRO A 106 68.62 -22.54 15.93
N LYS A 107 69.85 -23.06 15.80
CA LYS A 107 70.77 -22.51 14.78
C LYS A 107 70.25 -22.67 13.40
N ILE A 108 70.10 -21.55 12.67
CA ILE A 108 69.55 -21.49 11.30
C ILE A 108 70.69 -21.02 10.39
N HIS A 109 70.86 -21.66 9.24
CA HIS A 109 71.78 -21.19 8.20
C HIS A 109 70.97 -20.52 7.12
N ILE A 110 71.31 -19.24 6.78
CA ILE A 110 70.67 -18.47 5.73
C ILE A 110 71.54 -18.53 4.49
N ASN A 111 70.92 -18.63 3.32
CA ASN A 111 71.63 -18.58 2.02
C ASN A 111 72.05 -17.14 1.73
N LYS A 112 73.27 -16.96 1.28
CA LYS A 112 73.92 -15.65 0.96
C LYS A 112 73.16 -14.78 -0.06
N LYS A 113 72.11 -15.27 -0.74
CA LYS A 113 71.43 -14.59 -1.80
C LYS A 113 70.28 -13.62 -1.42
N ASP A 114 69.84 -13.64 -0.17
CA ASP A 114 68.59 -13.00 0.21
C ASP A 114 68.79 -11.97 1.36
N PHE A 115 69.87 -11.20 1.32
CA PHE A 115 70.12 -10.17 2.32
C PHE A 115 69.21 -8.94 2.09
N GLY A 116 68.62 -8.41 3.15
CA GLY A 116 67.84 -7.21 3.16
C GLY A 116 66.33 -7.42 3.07
N GLU A 117 65.85 -8.64 2.82
CA GLU A 117 64.45 -8.96 2.82
C GLU A 117 64.04 -9.81 4.04
N ILE A 118 62.80 -9.60 4.50
CA ILE A 118 62.25 -10.42 5.62
C ILE A 118 61.88 -11.78 5.07
N GLN A 119 62.57 -12.84 5.58
CA GLN A 119 62.34 -14.20 5.17
C GLN A 119 61.54 -14.96 6.23
N LYS A 120 60.63 -15.80 5.76
CA LYS A 120 59.95 -16.79 6.61
C LYS A 120 60.64 -18.12 6.50
N TYR A 121 61.10 -18.64 7.62
CA TYR A 121 61.73 -19.95 7.72
C TYR A 121 60.91 -20.86 8.64
N ARG A 122 60.76 -22.13 8.25
CA ARG A 122 60.06 -23.12 9.07
C ARG A 122 61.03 -24.24 9.38
N LYS A 123 61.36 -24.41 10.67
CA LYS A 123 62.24 -25.47 11.16
C LYS A 123 61.67 -26.07 12.44
N ASN A 124 61.62 -27.41 12.54
CA ASN A 124 61.10 -28.12 13.71
C ASN A 124 59.72 -27.67 14.17
N ASN A 125 58.83 -27.41 13.21
CA ASN A 125 57.47 -26.89 13.46
C ASN A 125 57.41 -25.45 14.03
N GLN A 126 58.54 -24.77 14.13
CA GLN A 126 58.64 -23.37 14.52
C GLN A 126 58.66 -22.46 13.29
N GLU A 127 57.85 -21.44 13.29
CA GLU A 127 57.89 -20.38 12.28
C GLU A 127 58.78 -19.26 12.77
N ILE A 128 59.78 -18.91 11.96
CA ILE A 128 60.80 -17.94 12.30
C ILE A 128 60.85 -16.88 11.22
N LEU A 129 60.75 -15.62 11.60
CA LEU A 129 61.05 -14.51 10.73
C LEU A 129 62.51 -14.14 10.89
N ILE A 130 63.20 -13.89 9.78
CA ILE A 130 64.57 -13.52 9.75
C ILE A 130 64.71 -12.28 8.87
N ASN A 131 65.44 -11.29 9.37
CA ASN A 131 65.83 -10.11 8.59
C ASN A 131 67.33 -9.88 8.74
N SER A 132 68.01 -9.41 7.71
CA SER A 132 69.43 -9.22 7.68
C SER A 132 69.83 -7.90 7.10
N LYS A 133 70.93 -7.35 7.57
CA LYS A 133 71.53 -6.08 7.07
C LYS A 133 73.04 -6.24 6.91
N VAL A 134 73.54 -5.85 5.78
CA VAL A 134 74.99 -5.82 5.55
C VAL A 134 75.59 -4.60 6.27
N LEU A 135 76.65 -4.84 7.01
CA LEU A 135 77.41 -3.82 7.73
C LEU A 135 78.79 -3.69 7.12
N HIS A 136 79.24 -2.47 6.83
CA HIS A 136 80.53 -2.18 6.27
C HIS A 136 81.36 -1.31 7.25
N TYR A 137 82.42 -1.86 7.76
CA TYR A 137 83.37 -1.15 8.62
C TYR A 137 84.80 -1.16 7.98
N LYS A 138 85.69 -0.24 8.37
CA LYS A 138 87.05 -0.08 7.75
C LYS A 138 87.87 -1.38 7.66
N ASN A 139 87.62 -2.32 8.52
CA ASN A 139 88.42 -3.59 8.56
C ASN A 139 87.49 -4.83 8.72
N PHE A 140 86.21 -4.68 8.52
CA PHE A 140 85.25 -5.77 8.71
C PHE A 140 83.97 -5.55 7.87
N ASP A 141 83.73 -6.46 6.97
CA ASP A 141 82.45 -6.56 6.25
C ASP A 141 81.75 -7.78 6.77
N GLY A 142 80.46 -7.56 7.20
CA GLY A 142 79.68 -8.63 7.80
C GLY A 142 78.19 -8.42 7.57
N VAL A 143 77.47 -9.42 7.99
CA VAL A 143 75.98 -9.44 7.92
C VAL A 143 75.46 -9.62 9.33
N LEU A 144 74.67 -8.67 9.75
CA LEU A 144 73.86 -8.73 10.95
C LEU A 144 72.55 -9.39 10.62
N GLU A 145 72.23 -10.44 11.34
CA GLU A 145 70.96 -11.16 11.23
C GLU A 145 70.20 -11.10 12.57
N VAL A 146 68.94 -10.76 12.45
CA VAL A 146 68.01 -10.86 13.56
C VAL A 146 66.91 -11.85 13.17
N ALA A 147 66.69 -12.84 14.03
CA ALA A 147 65.63 -13.80 13.83
C ALA A 147 64.67 -13.79 15.04
N MET A 148 63.40 -13.93 14.78
CA MET A 148 62.33 -13.96 15.78
C MET A 148 61.44 -15.18 15.57
N ASN A 149 61.21 -15.93 16.65
CA ASN A 149 60.25 -17.03 16.64
C ASN A 149 58.84 -16.46 16.76
N VAL A 150 58.01 -16.72 15.72
CA VAL A 150 56.62 -16.27 15.64
C VAL A 150 55.62 -17.40 15.95
N GLU A 151 56.09 -18.51 16.58
CA GLU A 151 55.23 -19.65 16.92
C GLU A 151 54.05 -19.26 17.83
N ILE A 152 54.28 -18.34 18.79
CA ILE A 152 53.19 -17.83 19.65
C ILE A 152 52.05 -17.22 18.81
N PHE A 153 52.38 -16.57 17.71
CA PHE A 153 51.43 -15.97 16.81
C PHE A 153 50.71 -17.01 15.93
N SER A 154 51.38 -18.09 15.55
CA SER A 154 50.75 -19.21 14.84
C SER A 154 49.74 -19.92 15.75
N LYS A 155 49.97 -19.97 17.04
CA LYS A 155 49.00 -20.45 18.05
C LYS A 155 47.79 -19.53 18.15
N LEU A 156 47.98 -18.20 18.22
CA LEU A 156 46.90 -17.20 18.20
C LEU A 156 46.05 -17.29 16.94
N ILE A 157 46.67 -17.55 15.78
CA ILE A 157 45.94 -17.76 14.51
C ILE A 157 45.05 -19.01 14.57
N LYS A 158 45.54 -20.10 15.19
CA LYS A 158 44.71 -21.32 15.40
C LYS A 158 43.57 -21.10 16.37
N GLU A 159 43.80 -20.34 17.45
CA GLU A 159 42.75 -19.96 18.40
C GLU A 159 41.69 -19.06 17.72
N SER A 160 42.11 -18.11 16.88
CA SER A 160 41.19 -17.28 16.06
C SER A 160 40.37 -18.11 15.10
N PHE A 161 40.90 -19.20 14.54
CA PHE A 161 40.13 -20.12 13.72
C PHE A 161 39.03 -20.84 14.50
N MET A 162 39.27 -21.24 15.74
CA MET A 162 38.24 -21.82 16.61
C MET A 162 37.11 -20.80 16.89
N ILE A 163 37.47 -19.55 17.15
CA ILE A 163 36.51 -18.47 17.36
C ILE A 163 35.64 -18.25 16.06
N LEU A 164 36.28 -18.33 14.89
CA LEU A 164 35.57 -18.23 13.59
C LEU A 164 34.55 -19.36 13.43
N VAL A 165 34.92 -20.62 13.74
CA VAL A 165 34.02 -21.79 13.68
C VAL A 165 32.85 -21.61 14.65
N LEU A 166 33.11 -21.16 15.87
CA LEU A 166 32.07 -20.87 16.86
C LEU A 166 31.13 -19.73 16.38
N GLY A 167 31.71 -18.65 15.87
CA GLY A 167 30.96 -17.51 15.32
C GLY A 167 30.06 -17.89 14.14
N THR A 168 30.56 -18.72 13.21
CA THR A 168 29.75 -19.21 12.09
C THR A 168 28.61 -20.13 12.54
N THR A 169 28.84 -20.97 13.57
CA THR A 169 27.79 -21.83 14.13
C THR A 169 26.67 -21.01 14.78
N ILE A 170 27.04 -20.01 15.58
CA ILE A 170 26.10 -19.09 16.22
C ILE A 170 25.34 -18.30 15.15
N SER A 171 26.03 -17.82 14.10
CA SER A 171 25.41 -17.10 12.97
C SER A 171 24.37 -17.96 12.26
N LEU A 172 24.61 -19.25 12.09
CA LEU A 172 23.66 -20.17 11.49
C LEU A 172 22.37 -20.26 12.32
N ILE A 173 22.50 -20.43 13.62
CA ILE A 173 21.35 -20.51 14.54
C ILE A 173 20.56 -19.21 14.52
N LEU A 174 21.22 -18.06 14.64
CA LEU A 174 20.58 -16.74 14.62
C LEU A 174 19.89 -16.47 13.28
N SER A 175 20.49 -16.88 12.17
CA SER A 175 19.91 -16.73 10.82
C SER A 175 18.61 -17.52 10.69
N ILE A 176 18.54 -18.75 11.17
CA ILE A 176 17.33 -19.58 11.16
C ILE A 176 16.23 -18.95 12.02
N LEU A 177 16.57 -18.51 13.24
CA LEU A 177 15.63 -17.87 14.14
C LEU A 177 15.09 -16.56 13.55
N SER A 178 15.96 -15.69 13.06
CA SER A 178 15.58 -14.42 12.44
C SER A 178 14.69 -14.61 11.22
N GLY A 179 15.05 -15.56 10.34
CA GLY A 179 14.24 -15.92 9.17
C GLY A 179 12.84 -16.40 9.56
N TYR A 180 12.71 -17.22 10.60
CA TYR A 180 11.43 -17.69 11.10
C TYR A 180 10.56 -16.56 11.65
N PHE A 181 11.11 -15.71 12.53
CA PHE A 181 10.36 -14.60 13.13
C PHE A 181 9.92 -13.57 12.08
N LEU A 182 10.83 -13.17 11.19
CA LEU A 182 10.52 -12.18 10.15
C LEU A 182 9.47 -12.70 9.17
N SER A 183 9.61 -13.96 8.73
CA SER A 183 8.62 -14.60 7.87
C SER A 183 7.23 -14.68 8.53
N LYS A 184 7.16 -14.97 9.83
CA LYS A 184 5.90 -14.98 10.58
C LYS A 184 5.27 -13.59 10.65
N LYS A 185 6.06 -12.56 10.92
CA LYS A 185 5.57 -11.17 11.03
C LYS A 185 5.00 -10.66 9.71
N ILE A 186 5.65 -10.96 8.58
CA ILE A 186 5.20 -10.50 7.25
C ILE A 186 4.00 -11.32 6.74
N LEU A 187 3.98 -12.64 6.95
CA LEU A 187 2.96 -13.50 6.33
C LEU A 187 1.66 -13.63 7.12
N ASN A 188 1.66 -13.35 8.43
CA ASN A 188 0.44 -13.46 9.21
C ASN A 188 -0.68 -12.51 8.75
N PRO A 189 -0.43 -11.22 8.50
CA PRO A 189 -1.46 -10.31 7.97
C PRO A 189 -2.02 -10.79 6.63
N ILE A 190 -1.17 -11.25 5.71
CA ILE A 190 -1.58 -11.77 4.40
C ILE A 190 -2.45 -13.02 4.55
N LYS A 191 -2.11 -13.90 5.49
CA LYS A 191 -2.92 -15.10 5.78
C LYS A 191 -4.28 -14.74 6.34
N ASN A 192 -4.36 -13.74 7.23
CA ASN A 192 -5.62 -13.26 7.79
C ASN A 192 -6.50 -12.65 6.68
N LEU A 193 -5.93 -11.84 5.79
CA LEU A 193 -6.64 -11.30 4.63
C LEU A 193 -7.23 -12.43 3.76
N ASN A 194 -6.43 -13.44 3.43
CA ASN A 194 -6.88 -14.59 2.63
C ASN A 194 -8.01 -15.37 3.33
N GLN A 195 -7.90 -15.60 4.64
CA GLN A 195 -8.94 -16.28 5.42
C GLN A 195 -10.24 -15.48 5.43
N THR A 196 -10.18 -14.17 5.59
CA THR A 196 -11.35 -13.29 5.54
C THR A 196 -11.99 -13.32 4.14
N MET A 197 -11.19 -13.28 3.07
CA MET A 197 -11.69 -13.43 1.69
C MET A 197 -12.44 -14.76 1.48
N ILE A 198 -11.93 -15.87 2.04
CA ILE A 198 -12.59 -17.18 1.97
C ILE A 198 -13.92 -17.16 2.72
N LYS A 199 -14.00 -16.54 3.90
CA LYS A 199 -15.24 -16.40 4.67
C LYS A 199 -16.28 -15.58 3.90
N ILE A 200 -15.86 -14.46 3.29
CA ILE A 200 -16.72 -13.60 2.46
C ILE A 200 -17.28 -14.37 1.26
N LYS A 201 -16.43 -15.16 0.57
CA LYS A 201 -16.88 -16.04 -0.51
C LYS A 201 -18.00 -16.99 -0.09
N ASN A 202 -18.05 -17.40 1.17
CA ASN A 202 -19.07 -18.27 1.75
C ASN A 202 -20.28 -17.48 2.31
N ASN A 203 -20.60 -16.33 1.73
CA ASN A 203 -21.72 -15.44 2.09
C ASN A 203 -21.63 -14.75 3.46
N GLN A 204 -20.43 -14.65 4.05
CA GLN A 204 -20.20 -13.89 5.28
C GLN A 204 -19.72 -12.47 4.97
N LEU A 205 -20.54 -11.67 4.28
CA LEU A 205 -20.20 -10.32 3.81
C LEU A 205 -19.84 -9.33 4.91
N LYS A 206 -20.25 -9.59 6.16
CA LYS A 206 -19.96 -8.74 7.32
C LYS A 206 -18.57 -8.93 7.91
N GLU A 207 -17.83 -9.95 7.47
CA GLU A 207 -16.47 -10.19 7.94
C GLU A 207 -15.53 -9.07 7.47
N ARG A 208 -14.63 -8.63 8.35
CA ARG A 208 -13.63 -7.61 8.06
C ARG A 208 -12.25 -8.11 8.44
N VAL A 209 -11.25 -7.62 7.75
CA VAL A 209 -9.86 -7.90 8.07
C VAL A 209 -9.48 -7.11 9.31
N PHE A 210 -8.87 -7.79 10.28
CA PHE A 210 -8.28 -7.11 11.42
C PHE A 210 -7.06 -6.31 10.96
N VAL A 211 -7.11 -5.00 11.14
CA VAL A 211 -6.01 -4.08 10.85
C VAL A 211 -5.36 -3.72 12.18
N GLY A 212 -4.07 -4.03 12.33
CA GLY A 212 -3.31 -3.66 13.51
C GLY A 212 -3.06 -2.14 13.59
N GLU A 213 -2.50 -1.69 14.70
CA GLU A 213 -2.14 -0.27 14.92
C GLU A 213 -0.92 0.20 14.10
N THR A 214 -0.26 -0.71 13.39
CA THR A 214 0.89 -0.39 12.53
C THR A 214 0.42 0.38 11.29
N LYS A 215 1.09 1.52 11.01
CA LYS A 215 0.84 2.32 9.79
C LYS A 215 1.77 1.87 8.67
N ASP A 216 1.69 0.59 8.31
CA ASP A 216 2.45 0.02 7.20
C ASP A 216 1.55 -0.25 5.99
N GLU A 217 2.14 -0.60 4.86
CA GLU A 217 1.46 -0.85 3.58
C GLU A 217 0.46 -2.02 3.69
N LEU A 218 0.70 -2.98 4.59
CA LEU A 218 -0.23 -4.09 4.82
C LEU A 218 -1.48 -3.65 5.58
N SER A 219 -1.32 -2.72 6.50
CA SER A 219 -2.43 -2.11 7.24
C SER A 219 -3.27 -1.23 6.33
N GLU A 220 -2.65 -0.44 5.44
CA GLU A 220 -3.33 0.36 4.43
C GLU A 220 -4.15 -0.52 3.48
N LEU A 221 -3.56 -1.64 3.00
CA LEU A 221 -4.26 -2.63 2.19
C LEU A 221 -5.47 -3.21 2.92
N GLY A 222 -5.35 -3.51 4.21
CA GLY A 222 -6.44 -3.99 5.04
C GLY A 222 -7.58 -2.99 5.18
N LEU A 223 -7.27 -1.70 5.38
CA LEU A 223 -8.24 -0.61 5.44
C LEU A 223 -8.97 -0.43 4.10
N LEU A 224 -8.22 -0.40 2.99
CA LEU A 224 -8.79 -0.29 1.65
C LEU A 224 -9.73 -1.46 1.33
N PHE A 225 -9.31 -2.67 1.69
CA PHE A 225 -10.14 -3.86 1.55
C PHE A 225 -11.43 -3.74 2.36
N ASN A 226 -11.37 -3.31 3.63
CA ASN A 226 -12.55 -3.15 4.47
C ASN A 226 -13.50 -2.09 3.90
N LYS A 227 -12.98 -0.96 3.41
CA LYS A 227 -13.78 0.09 2.75
C LYS A 227 -14.50 -0.45 1.51
N MET A 228 -13.80 -1.20 0.66
CA MET A 228 -14.41 -1.84 -0.51
C MET A 228 -15.53 -2.81 -0.11
N MET A 229 -15.34 -3.54 0.98
CA MET A 229 -16.36 -4.46 1.50
C MET A 229 -17.57 -3.73 2.09
N ASP A 230 -17.37 -2.58 2.74
CA ASP A 230 -18.47 -1.74 3.23
C ASP A 230 -19.32 -1.22 2.06
N GLU A 231 -18.68 -0.75 0.99
CA GLU A 231 -19.34 -0.30 -0.23
C GLU A 231 -20.11 -1.44 -0.91
N LEU A 232 -19.51 -2.63 -0.99
CA LEU A 232 -20.13 -3.82 -1.56
C LEU A 232 -21.37 -4.28 -0.74
N GLU A 233 -21.24 -4.35 0.59
CA GLU A 233 -22.34 -4.72 1.48
C GLU A 233 -23.51 -3.73 1.37
N ALA A 234 -23.21 -2.43 1.34
CA ALA A 234 -24.20 -1.39 1.14
C ALA A 234 -24.89 -1.53 -0.23
N SER A 235 -24.13 -1.83 -1.29
CA SER A 235 -24.68 -2.03 -2.64
C SER A 235 -25.60 -3.24 -2.70
N ILE A 236 -25.18 -4.39 -2.18
CA ILE A 236 -26.01 -5.61 -2.14
C ILE A 236 -27.28 -5.38 -1.32
N THR A 237 -27.15 -4.67 -0.19
CA THR A 237 -28.31 -4.36 0.66
C THR A 237 -29.32 -3.48 -0.05
N ARG A 238 -28.84 -2.44 -0.79
CA ARG A 238 -29.70 -1.57 -1.62
C ARG A 238 -30.39 -2.39 -2.73
N GLN A 239 -29.63 -3.26 -3.40
CA GLN A 239 -30.18 -4.10 -4.47
C GLN A 239 -31.24 -5.07 -3.94
N LYS A 240 -31.01 -5.68 -2.77
CA LYS A 240 -31.97 -6.58 -2.15
C LYS A 240 -33.27 -5.86 -1.79
N ARG A 241 -33.18 -4.68 -1.16
CA ARG A 241 -34.37 -3.84 -0.86
C ARG A 241 -35.13 -3.49 -2.12
N PHE A 242 -34.42 -3.05 -3.17
CA PHE A 242 -35.04 -2.72 -4.46
C PHE A 242 -35.86 -3.89 -5.02
N VAL A 243 -35.33 -5.12 -5.00
CA VAL A 243 -36.07 -6.30 -5.49
C VAL A 243 -37.27 -6.63 -4.60
N GLU A 244 -37.11 -6.52 -3.27
CA GLU A 244 -38.21 -6.74 -2.32
C GLU A 244 -39.33 -5.72 -2.53
N ASP A 245 -39.01 -4.43 -2.60
CA ASP A 245 -39.98 -3.34 -2.78
C ASP A 245 -40.66 -3.41 -4.15
N ALA A 246 -39.92 -3.65 -5.23
CA ALA A 246 -40.49 -3.85 -6.57
C ALA A 246 -41.47 -5.04 -6.60
N SER A 247 -41.14 -6.14 -5.92
CA SER A 247 -42.00 -7.31 -5.83
C SER A 247 -43.30 -7.01 -5.07
N HIS A 248 -43.21 -6.21 -4.02
CA HIS A 248 -44.37 -5.77 -3.26
C HIS A 248 -45.28 -4.84 -4.05
N GLU A 249 -44.72 -3.85 -4.75
CA GLU A 249 -45.48 -2.88 -5.56
C GLU A 249 -46.08 -3.52 -6.80
N LEU A 250 -45.54 -4.58 -7.37
CA LEU A 250 -46.13 -5.37 -8.45
C LEU A 250 -47.21 -6.33 -7.97
N ARG A 251 -47.09 -6.88 -6.77
CA ARG A 251 -48.08 -7.87 -6.27
C ARG A 251 -49.45 -7.26 -5.96
N THR A 252 -49.46 -6.02 -5.46
CA THR A 252 -50.70 -5.33 -5.07
C THR A 252 -51.64 -5.10 -6.28
N PRO A 253 -51.25 -4.44 -7.39
CA PRO A 253 -52.10 -4.24 -8.56
C PRO A 253 -52.52 -5.57 -9.21
N LEU A 254 -51.62 -6.56 -9.23
CA LEU A 254 -51.93 -7.91 -9.73
C LEU A 254 -53.05 -8.59 -8.92
N ALA A 255 -53.03 -8.45 -7.59
CA ALA A 255 -54.09 -8.99 -6.72
C ALA A 255 -55.42 -8.25 -6.94
N ILE A 256 -55.39 -6.93 -7.16
CA ILE A 256 -56.60 -6.14 -7.50
C ILE A 256 -57.20 -6.58 -8.84
N ILE A 257 -56.35 -6.70 -9.86
CA ILE A 257 -56.79 -7.18 -11.20
C ILE A 257 -57.40 -8.58 -11.08
N HIS A 258 -56.71 -9.49 -10.40
CA HIS A 258 -57.24 -10.86 -10.19
C HIS A 258 -58.57 -10.87 -9.43
N GLY A 259 -58.74 -10.03 -8.42
CA GLY A 259 -59.96 -9.88 -7.65
C GLY A 259 -61.13 -9.39 -8.53
N HIS A 260 -60.90 -8.34 -9.30
CA HIS A 260 -61.91 -7.76 -10.19
C HIS A 260 -62.28 -8.70 -11.36
N LEU A 261 -61.31 -9.40 -11.95
CA LEU A 261 -61.57 -10.43 -12.95
C LEU A 261 -62.41 -11.60 -12.35
N SER A 262 -62.17 -11.97 -11.09
CA SER A 262 -62.97 -12.96 -10.39
C SER A 262 -64.41 -12.49 -10.15
N LEU A 263 -64.60 -11.19 -9.84
CA LEU A 263 -65.93 -10.57 -9.75
C LEU A 263 -66.66 -10.57 -11.10
N VAL A 264 -66.00 -10.19 -12.15
CA VAL A 264 -66.55 -10.23 -13.54
C VAL A 264 -66.94 -11.65 -13.91
N ASN A 265 -66.14 -12.64 -13.62
CA ASN A 265 -66.43 -14.03 -13.93
C ASN A 265 -67.64 -14.56 -13.15
N ARG A 266 -67.86 -14.09 -11.92
CA ARG A 266 -68.91 -14.56 -11.02
C ARG A 266 -70.24 -13.79 -11.23
N TRP A 267 -70.20 -12.48 -11.42
CA TRP A 267 -71.38 -11.61 -11.41
C TRP A 267 -71.53 -10.73 -12.68
N GLY A 268 -70.48 -10.53 -13.48
CA GLY A 268 -70.49 -9.58 -14.59
C GLY A 268 -71.52 -9.88 -15.68
N LYS A 269 -71.98 -11.14 -15.83
CA LYS A 269 -73.08 -11.50 -16.75
C LYS A 269 -74.44 -11.09 -16.27
N LYS A 270 -74.61 -10.74 -14.98
CA LYS A 270 -75.88 -10.43 -14.35
C LYS A 270 -76.00 -8.96 -13.94
N ASP A 271 -74.91 -8.27 -13.85
CA ASP A 271 -74.82 -6.89 -13.37
C ASP A 271 -73.81 -6.10 -14.22
N GLU A 272 -74.35 -5.25 -15.09
CA GLU A 272 -73.55 -4.43 -16.02
C GLU A 272 -72.70 -3.41 -15.29
N THR A 273 -73.12 -2.91 -14.14
CA THR A 273 -72.36 -1.95 -13.34
C THR A 273 -71.14 -2.60 -12.70
N VAL A 274 -71.25 -3.85 -12.25
CA VAL A 274 -70.12 -4.66 -11.75
C VAL A 274 -69.15 -4.96 -12.87
N LEU A 275 -69.63 -5.27 -14.07
CA LEU A 275 -68.79 -5.51 -15.25
C LEU A 275 -67.97 -4.27 -15.59
N GLU A 276 -68.64 -3.14 -15.79
CA GLU A 276 -68.00 -1.89 -16.24
C GLU A 276 -66.99 -1.37 -15.21
N ASN A 277 -67.36 -1.30 -13.93
CA ASN A 277 -66.48 -0.87 -12.85
C ASN A 277 -65.25 -1.78 -12.71
N SER A 278 -65.46 -3.09 -12.82
CA SER A 278 -64.35 -4.04 -12.70
C SER A 278 -63.39 -3.97 -13.87
N LEU A 279 -63.89 -3.83 -15.10
CA LEU A 279 -63.08 -3.64 -16.30
C LEU A 279 -62.25 -2.35 -16.22
N ASN A 280 -62.90 -1.23 -15.86
CA ASN A 280 -62.25 0.07 -15.71
C ASN A 280 -61.13 -0.02 -14.62
N THR A 281 -61.38 -0.68 -13.51
CA THR A 281 -60.35 -0.89 -12.49
C THR A 281 -59.20 -1.75 -13.01
N CYS A 282 -59.48 -2.83 -13.75
CA CYS A 282 -58.43 -3.65 -14.35
C CYS A 282 -57.57 -2.86 -15.36
N ILE A 283 -58.18 -2.04 -16.19
CA ILE A 283 -57.48 -1.19 -17.14
C ILE A 283 -56.57 -0.18 -16.42
N ASN A 284 -57.09 0.49 -15.40
CA ASN A 284 -56.33 1.46 -14.61
C ASN A 284 -55.15 0.83 -13.91
N GLU A 285 -55.32 -0.34 -13.27
CA GLU A 285 -54.21 -1.05 -12.60
C GLU A 285 -53.18 -1.60 -13.61
N THR A 286 -53.63 -2.01 -14.81
CA THR A 286 -52.69 -2.42 -15.88
C THR A 286 -51.87 -1.24 -16.37
N ASN A 287 -52.47 -0.06 -16.63
CA ASN A 287 -51.75 1.15 -17.01
C ASN A 287 -50.75 1.56 -15.92
N ARG A 288 -51.12 1.45 -14.65
CA ARG A 288 -50.22 1.71 -13.54
C ARG A 288 -49.03 0.74 -13.52
N MET A 289 -49.23 -0.56 -13.80
CA MET A 289 -48.14 -1.52 -13.91
C MET A 289 -47.21 -1.22 -15.07
N ILE A 290 -47.72 -0.75 -16.22
CA ILE A 290 -46.92 -0.33 -17.37
C ILE A 290 -46.00 0.84 -16.98
N ILE A 291 -46.51 1.84 -16.29
CA ILE A 291 -45.72 2.99 -15.82
C ILE A 291 -44.65 2.49 -14.84
N LEU A 292 -45.00 1.67 -13.85
CA LEU A 292 -44.05 1.13 -12.86
C LEU A 292 -42.94 0.33 -13.52
N THR A 293 -43.26 -0.53 -14.49
CA THR A 293 -42.25 -1.34 -15.19
C THR A 293 -41.29 -0.47 -16.02
N ASN A 294 -41.81 0.60 -16.66
CA ASN A 294 -40.97 1.55 -17.38
C ASN A 294 -40.02 2.31 -16.45
N GLU A 295 -40.50 2.78 -15.29
CA GLU A 295 -39.65 3.43 -14.27
C GLU A 295 -38.57 2.50 -13.76
N LEU A 296 -38.87 1.21 -13.48
CA LEU A 296 -37.91 0.19 -13.08
C LEU A 296 -36.83 -0.06 -14.15
N LEU A 297 -37.22 -0.13 -15.42
CA LEU A 297 -36.31 -0.28 -16.54
C LEU A 297 -35.38 0.93 -16.69
N GLN A 298 -35.89 2.14 -16.47
CA GLN A 298 -35.07 3.36 -16.49
C GLN A 298 -34.02 3.33 -15.39
N LEU A 299 -34.38 3.00 -14.14
CA LEU A 299 -33.44 2.88 -13.03
C LEU A 299 -32.31 1.88 -13.33
N THR A 300 -32.64 0.74 -13.94
CA THR A 300 -31.61 -0.27 -14.28
C THR A 300 -30.67 0.19 -15.41
N LYS A 301 -31.18 1.05 -16.34
CA LYS A 301 -30.31 1.64 -17.37
C LYS A 301 -29.39 2.70 -16.80
N LEU A 302 -29.87 3.54 -15.88
CA LEU A 302 -29.07 4.57 -15.22
C LEU A 302 -27.91 3.98 -14.41
N GLU A 303 -28.14 2.88 -13.68
CA GLU A 303 -27.08 2.17 -12.94
C GLU A 303 -25.99 1.60 -13.85
N LYS A 304 -26.32 1.17 -15.08
CA LYS A 304 -25.34 0.64 -16.05
C LYS A 304 -24.56 1.72 -16.79
N ASN A 305 -25.11 2.89 -16.98
CA ASN A 305 -24.55 3.96 -17.83
C ASN A 305 -23.76 5.00 -17.04
N SER A 306 -23.60 4.85 -15.73
CA SER A 306 -22.77 5.76 -14.90
C SER A 306 -21.31 5.86 -15.37
N GLU A 307 -20.82 4.92 -16.20
CA GLU A 307 -19.46 4.95 -16.78
C GLU A 307 -19.40 5.53 -18.21
N LYS A 308 -20.52 5.76 -18.88
CA LYS A 308 -20.58 6.29 -20.26
C LYS A 308 -21.43 7.52 -20.32
N ILE A 309 -20.87 8.65 -19.98
CA ILE A 309 -21.37 9.93 -20.47
C ILE A 309 -21.06 9.96 -21.97
N GLU A 310 -21.99 9.43 -22.81
CA GLU A 310 -21.95 9.70 -24.23
C GLU A 310 -21.96 11.22 -24.42
N GLN A 311 -21.24 11.74 -25.42
CA GLN A 311 -21.21 13.16 -25.74
C GLN A 311 -22.62 13.58 -26.19
N TYR A 312 -23.45 14.03 -25.25
CA TYR A 312 -24.74 14.62 -25.55
C TYR A 312 -24.53 16.05 -26.00
N ALA A 313 -25.39 16.51 -26.94
CA ALA A 313 -25.42 17.92 -27.30
C ALA A 313 -25.90 18.74 -26.10
N PRO A 314 -25.18 19.82 -25.74
CA PRO A 314 -25.56 20.69 -24.62
C PRO A 314 -26.96 21.25 -24.81
N THR A 315 -27.76 21.27 -23.74
CA THR A 315 -29.17 21.61 -23.78
C THR A 315 -29.44 23.08 -23.42
N ASN A 316 -30.25 23.75 -24.19
CA ASN A 316 -30.77 25.06 -23.82
C ASN A 316 -31.94 24.88 -22.84
N ILE A 317 -31.74 25.30 -21.61
CA ILE A 317 -32.72 25.14 -20.53
C ILE A 317 -34.02 25.88 -20.80
N ASN A 318 -33.94 27.10 -21.32
CA ASN A 318 -35.12 27.92 -21.56
C ASN A 318 -36.05 27.31 -22.64
N GLU A 319 -35.48 26.66 -23.65
CA GLU A 319 -36.28 25.95 -24.67
C GLU A 319 -37.07 24.78 -24.06
N VAL A 320 -36.43 23.99 -23.21
CA VAL A 320 -37.05 22.83 -22.55
C VAL A 320 -38.13 23.31 -21.57
N LEU A 321 -37.82 24.33 -20.74
CA LEU A 321 -38.81 24.88 -19.82
C LEU A 321 -40.05 25.44 -20.53
N ASN A 322 -39.85 26.25 -21.59
CA ASN A 322 -40.98 26.78 -22.34
C ASN A 322 -41.84 25.67 -22.96
N GLU A 323 -41.25 24.61 -23.48
CA GLU A 323 -41.98 23.46 -24.01
C GLU A 323 -42.82 22.77 -22.92
N ILE A 324 -42.23 22.52 -21.73
CA ILE A 324 -42.96 21.89 -20.63
C ILE A 324 -44.07 22.80 -20.12
N ILE A 325 -43.79 24.07 -19.91
CA ILE A 325 -44.79 25.04 -19.45
C ILE A 325 -46.00 25.06 -20.38
N ASN A 326 -45.77 25.18 -21.70
CA ASN A 326 -46.84 25.17 -22.68
C ASN A 326 -47.65 23.87 -22.62
N ASN A 327 -47.00 22.71 -22.51
CA ASN A 327 -47.68 21.43 -22.44
C ASN A 327 -48.57 21.30 -21.20
N TYR A 328 -48.08 21.74 -20.03
CA TYR A 328 -48.81 21.63 -18.76
C TYR A 328 -49.97 22.64 -18.72
N GLN A 329 -49.82 23.86 -19.24
CA GLN A 329 -50.88 24.82 -19.34
C GLN A 329 -52.04 24.37 -20.27
N LEU A 330 -51.73 23.59 -21.31
CA LEU A 330 -52.74 22.99 -22.19
C LEU A 330 -53.47 21.80 -21.52
N LEU A 331 -52.81 21.06 -20.63
CA LEU A 331 -53.37 19.87 -19.99
C LEU A 331 -54.20 20.20 -18.73
N HIS A 332 -53.90 21.31 -18.08
CA HIS A 332 -54.44 21.69 -16.75
C HIS A 332 -54.93 23.17 -16.82
N GLU A 333 -56.21 23.38 -17.03
CA GLU A 333 -56.81 24.73 -17.15
C GLU A 333 -56.69 25.57 -15.87
N ASP A 334 -56.60 24.92 -14.67
CA ASP A 334 -56.54 25.57 -13.38
C ASP A 334 -55.05 25.72 -12.87
N LEU A 335 -54.05 25.49 -13.73
CA LEU A 335 -52.65 25.58 -13.39
C LEU A 335 -52.08 26.93 -13.76
N GLU A 336 -51.60 27.68 -12.76
CA GLU A 336 -50.88 28.94 -12.93
C GLU A 336 -49.38 28.72 -12.87
N ILE A 337 -48.65 29.04 -13.94
CA ILE A 337 -47.19 28.89 -13.99
C ILE A 337 -46.57 30.25 -14.26
N HIS A 338 -45.67 30.66 -13.35
CA HIS A 338 -44.85 31.85 -13.48
C HIS A 338 -43.43 31.48 -13.79
N PHE A 339 -42.89 32.01 -14.89
CA PHE A 339 -41.50 31.77 -15.26
C PHE A 339 -40.69 33.05 -15.22
N HIS A 340 -39.67 33.09 -14.35
CA HIS A 340 -38.80 34.23 -14.13
C HIS A 340 -37.38 33.92 -14.56
N THR A 341 -36.81 34.73 -15.44
CA THR A 341 -35.40 34.65 -15.84
C THR A 341 -34.76 35.99 -15.55
N PRO A 342 -34.30 36.24 -14.31
CA PRO A 342 -33.74 37.54 -13.89
C PRO A 342 -32.54 37.97 -14.73
N ASN A 343 -31.72 37.00 -15.16
CA ASN A 343 -30.58 37.20 -16.04
C ASN A 343 -30.68 36.28 -17.24
N GLN A 344 -30.33 36.81 -18.43
CA GLN A 344 -30.33 36.00 -19.64
C GLN A 344 -29.30 34.88 -19.52
N ILE A 345 -29.74 33.60 -19.52
CA ILE A 345 -28.88 32.45 -19.54
C ILE A 345 -28.32 32.32 -20.95
N VAL A 346 -27.01 32.47 -21.07
CA VAL A 346 -26.30 32.40 -22.37
C VAL A 346 -25.76 31.00 -22.61
N ASP A 347 -25.33 30.31 -21.52
CA ASP A 347 -24.69 29.01 -21.63
C ASP A 347 -25.70 27.88 -21.70
N LYS A 348 -25.25 26.76 -22.28
CA LYS A 348 -26.01 25.52 -22.31
C LYS A 348 -25.64 24.64 -21.16
N ALA A 349 -26.59 23.91 -20.60
CA ALA A 349 -26.34 22.93 -19.56
C ALA A 349 -25.75 21.64 -20.14
N ASN A 350 -24.81 21.05 -19.43
CA ASN A 350 -24.22 19.75 -19.77
C ASN A 350 -25.14 18.60 -19.37
N ILE A 351 -26.28 18.48 -20.04
CA ILE A 351 -27.28 17.44 -19.84
C ILE A 351 -28.01 17.16 -21.15
N ALA A 352 -28.40 15.90 -21.38
CA ALA A 352 -29.22 15.54 -22.53
C ALA A 352 -30.63 16.15 -22.39
N ARG A 353 -31.17 16.63 -23.51
CA ARG A 353 -32.50 17.26 -23.56
C ARG A 353 -33.59 16.36 -22.98
N GLU A 354 -33.59 15.09 -23.35
CA GLU A 354 -34.57 14.10 -22.91
C GLU A 354 -34.50 13.88 -21.37
N HIS A 355 -33.32 13.87 -20.81
CA HIS A 355 -33.14 13.70 -19.37
C HIS A 355 -33.55 14.95 -18.58
N LEU A 356 -33.22 16.15 -19.08
CA LEU A 356 -33.72 17.40 -18.49
C LEU A 356 -35.25 17.48 -18.53
N MET A 357 -35.84 17.15 -19.68
CA MET A 357 -37.29 17.06 -19.86
C MET A 357 -37.92 16.13 -18.82
N GLN A 358 -37.35 14.93 -18.66
CA GLN A 358 -37.83 13.93 -17.71
C GLN A 358 -37.74 14.41 -16.25
N ILE A 359 -36.64 15.03 -15.86
CA ILE A 359 -36.47 15.59 -14.52
C ILE A 359 -37.55 16.62 -14.22
N LEU A 360 -37.77 17.54 -15.17
CA LEU A 360 -38.76 18.59 -15.02
C LEU A 360 -40.18 18.02 -14.99
N ILE A 361 -40.52 17.04 -15.82
CA ILE A 361 -41.81 16.34 -15.81
C ILE A 361 -42.07 15.73 -14.42
N ILE A 362 -41.09 15.05 -13.84
CA ILE A 362 -41.21 14.45 -12.49
C ILE A 362 -41.51 15.51 -11.43
N LEU A 363 -40.88 16.68 -11.50
CA LEU A 363 -41.10 17.76 -10.54
C LEU A 363 -42.48 18.44 -10.76
N PHE A 364 -42.88 18.67 -12.00
CA PHE A 364 -44.18 19.26 -12.34
C PHE A 364 -45.32 18.31 -11.98
N ASP A 365 -45.20 17.01 -12.30
CA ASP A 365 -46.18 16.02 -11.91
C ASP A 365 -46.36 15.96 -10.37
N ASN A 366 -45.24 16.06 -9.62
CA ASN A 366 -45.32 16.14 -8.17
C ASN A 366 -46.00 17.41 -7.69
N ALA A 367 -45.70 18.58 -8.29
CA ALA A 367 -46.32 19.84 -7.95
C ALA A 367 -47.83 19.81 -8.19
N VAL A 368 -48.29 19.34 -9.35
CA VAL A 368 -49.72 19.18 -9.69
C VAL A 368 -50.40 18.18 -8.77
N LYS A 369 -49.78 17.03 -8.53
CA LYS A 369 -50.34 15.92 -7.76
C LYS A 369 -50.56 16.24 -6.29
N TYR A 370 -49.63 17.01 -5.72
CA TYR A 370 -49.65 17.38 -4.29
C TYR A 370 -50.12 18.80 -4.05
N SER A 371 -50.73 19.43 -5.07
CA SER A 371 -51.34 20.75 -4.99
C SER A 371 -52.59 20.80 -4.10
N LYS A 372 -52.99 22.01 -3.77
CA LYS A 372 -54.28 22.36 -3.20
C LYS A 372 -55.28 22.68 -4.35
N GLU A 373 -56.40 23.34 -4.02
CA GLU A 373 -57.45 23.67 -5.00
C GLU A 373 -56.97 24.51 -6.21
N HIS A 374 -55.98 25.39 -6.00
CA HIS A 374 -55.30 26.12 -7.09
C HIS A 374 -53.79 25.80 -7.04
N THR A 375 -53.29 25.28 -8.15
CA THR A 375 -51.87 24.95 -8.30
C THR A 375 -51.13 26.12 -8.89
N ILE A 376 -50.16 26.65 -8.15
CA ILE A 376 -49.22 27.67 -8.59
C ILE A 376 -47.83 27.06 -8.61
N ILE A 377 -47.15 27.21 -9.77
CA ILE A 377 -45.75 26.79 -9.90
C ILE A 377 -44.90 27.99 -10.29
N ASP A 378 -44.01 28.38 -9.45
CA ASP A 378 -43.03 29.43 -9.72
C ASP A 378 -41.68 28.84 -10.12
N ILE A 379 -41.21 29.22 -11.33
CA ILE A 379 -39.92 28.72 -11.85
C ILE A 379 -38.98 29.90 -11.97
N THR A 380 -37.80 29.76 -11.42
CA THR A 380 -36.72 30.74 -11.54
C THR A 380 -35.46 30.08 -12.04
N THR A 381 -34.84 30.67 -13.08
CA THR A 381 -33.57 30.21 -13.59
C THR A 381 -32.50 31.26 -13.38
N THR A 382 -31.37 30.88 -12.79
CA THR A 382 -30.22 31.76 -12.56
C THR A 382 -28.94 31.08 -13.02
N GLN A 383 -28.01 31.89 -13.52
CA GLN A 383 -26.67 31.42 -13.86
C GLN A 383 -25.65 32.10 -12.94
N VAL A 384 -24.82 31.29 -12.26
CA VAL A 384 -23.73 31.76 -11.39
C VAL A 384 -22.45 31.05 -11.79
N ALA A 385 -21.52 31.78 -12.36
CA ALA A 385 -20.25 31.23 -12.90
C ALA A 385 -20.55 30.08 -13.91
N ASN A 386 -19.99 28.92 -13.70
CA ASN A 386 -20.15 27.75 -14.59
C ASN A 386 -21.30 26.82 -14.15
N LYS A 387 -22.29 27.35 -13.44
CA LYS A 387 -23.47 26.59 -13.00
C LYS A 387 -24.76 27.31 -13.33
N ILE A 388 -25.73 26.53 -13.70
CA ILE A 388 -27.11 26.98 -13.88
C ILE A 388 -27.94 26.35 -12.77
N GLU A 389 -28.70 27.18 -12.08
CA GLU A 389 -29.66 26.79 -11.06
C GLU A 389 -31.07 26.97 -11.57
N ILE A 390 -31.89 25.93 -11.47
CA ILE A 390 -33.32 25.95 -11.77
C ILE A 390 -34.04 25.73 -10.46
N LYS A 391 -34.82 26.71 -10.03
CA LYS A 391 -35.67 26.64 -8.85
C LYS A 391 -37.13 26.39 -9.36
N VAL A 392 -37.76 25.33 -8.83
CA VAL A 392 -39.15 25.01 -9.04
C VAL A 392 -39.87 25.03 -7.71
N GLU A 393 -40.80 25.90 -7.50
CA GLU A 393 -41.54 26.12 -6.26
C GLU A 393 -43.03 25.89 -6.47
N ASP A 394 -43.66 25.07 -5.61
CA ASP A 394 -45.09 24.84 -5.61
C ASP A 394 -45.76 25.32 -4.32
N ASN A 395 -47.05 25.65 -4.37
CA ASN A 395 -47.85 26.05 -3.23
C ASN A 395 -48.64 24.85 -2.62
N GLY A 396 -48.15 23.61 -2.81
CA GLY A 396 -48.80 22.39 -2.40
C GLY A 396 -48.92 22.18 -0.90
N ILE A 397 -49.21 20.95 -0.50
CA ILE A 397 -49.38 20.56 0.90
C ILE A 397 -48.04 20.55 1.69
N GLY A 398 -46.94 20.62 0.97
CA GLY A 398 -45.57 20.50 1.58
C GLY A 398 -45.27 19.12 2.14
N ILE A 399 -44.07 18.99 2.68
CA ILE A 399 -43.49 17.74 3.20
C ILE A 399 -43.15 17.96 4.68
N LYS A 400 -43.42 16.95 5.51
CA LYS A 400 -43.05 17.00 6.92
C LYS A 400 -41.53 16.88 7.06
N GLU A 401 -40.97 17.51 8.09
CA GLU A 401 -39.53 17.54 8.35
C GLU A 401 -38.92 16.11 8.52
N GLU A 402 -39.69 15.19 9.13
CA GLU A 402 -39.29 13.79 9.31
C GLU A 402 -39.15 13.02 7.99
N ASP A 403 -39.90 13.42 6.96
CA ASP A 403 -39.96 12.75 5.65
C ASP A 403 -38.89 13.29 4.67
N ILE A 404 -38.41 14.54 4.84
CA ILE A 404 -37.52 15.21 3.88
C ILE A 404 -36.26 14.40 3.59
N ASN A 405 -35.71 13.72 4.60
CA ASN A 405 -34.50 12.90 4.42
C ASN A 405 -34.76 11.61 3.64
N HIS A 406 -36.01 11.20 3.45
CA HIS A 406 -36.41 9.94 2.85
C HIS A 406 -37.07 10.09 1.47
N ILE A 407 -37.41 11.32 1.04
CA ILE A 407 -38.14 11.55 -0.24
C ILE A 407 -37.38 11.07 -1.48
N PHE A 408 -36.06 10.90 -1.39
CA PHE A 408 -35.22 10.37 -2.44
C PHE A 408 -35.03 8.85 -2.34
N ASP A 409 -35.49 8.21 -1.25
CA ASP A 409 -35.45 6.76 -1.13
C ASP A 409 -36.43 6.13 -2.13
N ARG A 410 -36.02 5.09 -2.82
CA ARG A 410 -36.87 4.39 -3.81
C ARG A 410 -38.08 3.81 -3.13
N PHE A 411 -39.26 3.96 -3.76
CA PHE A 411 -40.56 3.54 -3.26
C PHE A 411 -41.03 4.24 -1.97
N TYR A 412 -40.30 5.27 -1.51
CA TYR A 412 -40.71 6.03 -0.33
C TYR A 412 -41.89 6.93 -0.64
N ARG A 413 -42.82 7.00 0.32
CA ARG A 413 -44.06 7.79 0.22
C ARG A 413 -44.44 8.28 1.62
N ALA A 414 -44.51 9.61 1.81
CA ALA A 414 -44.85 10.23 3.08
C ALA A 414 -46.25 9.88 3.59
N ASP A 415 -47.25 9.69 2.66
CA ASP A 415 -48.60 9.29 3.00
C ASP A 415 -49.09 8.13 2.10
N LYS A 416 -49.06 6.90 2.65
CA LYS A 416 -49.44 5.68 1.92
C LYS A 416 -50.91 5.59 1.54
N ALA A 417 -51.81 6.26 2.27
CA ALA A 417 -53.25 6.17 2.04
C ALA A 417 -53.72 7.12 0.93
N ARG A 418 -53.29 8.39 0.98
CA ARG A 418 -53.69 9.44 0.05
C ARG A 418 -53.05 9.28 -1.33
N SER A 419 -51.83 8.77 -1.35
CA SER A 419 -51.05 8.60 -2.57
C SER A 419 -51.47 7.37 -3.40
N ARG A 420 -52.25 6.40 -2.85
CA ARG A 420 -52.84 5.32 -3.67
C ARG A 420 -53.95 5.84 -4.59
N ALA A 421 -54.72 6.80 -4.13
CA ALA A 421 -55.75 7.44 -4.97
C ALA A 421 -55.14 8.25 -6.13
N ASN A 422 -53.96 8.85 -5.94
CA ASN A 422 -53.32 9.75 -6.90
C ASN A 422 -52.16 9.10 -7.71
N GLY A 423 -51.99 7.78 -7.67
CA GLY A 423 -51.23 7.02 -8.69
C GLY A 423 -49.71 7.14 -8.72
N GLY A 424 -49.00 7.51 -7.63
CA GLY A 424 -47.51 7.56 -7.66
C GLY A 424 -46.81 6.32 -7.10
N ASN A 425 -45.73 5.90 -7.72
CA ASN A 425 -44.97 4.70 -7.31
C ASN A 425 -43.80 4.99 -6.37
N GLY A 426 -43.49 6.27 -6.05
CA GLY A 426 -42.38 6.66 -5.18
C GLY A 426 -41.01 6.51 -5.84
N LEU A 427 -40.92 6.41 -7.15
CA LEU A 427 -39.66 6.29 -7.90
C LEU A 427 -39.23 7.61 -8.56
N GLY A 428 -40.16 8.54 -8.84
CA GLY A 428 -39.87 9.74 -9.61
C GLY A 428 -38.71 10.57 -9.06
N LEU A 429 -38.75 10.97 -7.78
CA LEU A 429 -37.69 11.80 -7.18
C LEU A 429 -36.34 11.07 -7.11
N SER A 430 -36.33 9.77 -6.92
CA SER A 430 -35.08 9.00 -6.98
C SER A 430 -34.51 8.95 -8.40
N ILE A 431 -35.35 8.81 -9.43
CA ILE A 431 -34.93 8.88 -10.82
C ILE A 431 -34.39 10.27 -11.18
N ALA A 432 -35.10 11.36 -10.78
CA ALA A 432 -34.64 12.71 -11.01
C ALA A 432 -33.26 12.99 -10.36
N LYS A 433 -33.04 12.51 -9.12
CA LYS A 433 -31.79 12.64 -8.41
C LYS A 433 -30.68 11.85 -9.11
N ASP A 434 -30.89 10.56 -9.40
CA ASP A 434 -29.90 9.71 -10.08
C ASP A 434 -29.51 10.32 -11.46
N LEU A 435 -30.49 10.87 -12.23
CA LEU A 435 -30.21 11.55 -13.49
C LEU A 435 -29.31 12.78 -13.30
N ILE A 436 -29.65 13.66 -12.37
CA ILE A 436 -28.88 14.89 -12.12
C ILE A 436 -27.47 14.57 -11.64
N GLU A 437 -27.32 13.64 -10.72
CA GLU A 437 -26.02 13.21 -10.18
C GLU A 437 -25.11 12.58 -11.26
N ASN A 438 -25.68 11.83 -12.21
CA ASN A 438 -24.92 11.28 -13.34
C ASN A 438 -24.31 12.37 -14.26
N TYR A 439 -24.88 13.58 -14.28
CA TYR A 439 -24.32 14.75 -14.97
C TYR A 439 -23.44 15.64 -14.08
N GLY A 440 -23.10 15.17 -12.86
CA GLY A 440 -22.33 15.95 -11.90
C GLY A 440 -23.07 17.16 -11.33
N GLY A 441 -24.40 17.18 -11.45
CA GLY A 441 -25.29 18.18 -10.87
C GLY A 441 -25.72 17.83 -9.44
N ASN A 442 -26.65 18.60 -8.90
CA ASN A 442 -27.22 18.38 -7.57
C ASN A 442 -28.73 18.72 -7.56
N LEU A 443 -29.53 17.90 -6.86
CA LEU A 443 -30.93 18.13 -6.58
C LEU A 443 -31.16 18.27 -5.08
N GLN A 444 -31.69 19.43 -4.67
CA GLN A 444 -32.06 19.69 -3.29
C GLN A 444 -33.54 20.04 -3.20
N ILE A 445 -34.21 19.60 -2.15
CA ILE A 445 -35.58 19.91 -1.88
C ILE A 445 -35.69 20.55 -0.49
N THR A 446 -36.35 21.66 -0.41
CA THR A 446 -36.76 22.31 0.82
C THR A 446 -38.29 22.40 0.85
N SER A 447 -38.90 22.10 1.96
CA SER A 447 -40.37 22.09 2.07
C SER A 447 -40.77 22.36 3.52
N LYS A 448 -41.96 22.95 3.67
CA LYS A 448 -42.57 23.13 4.97
C LYS A 448 -44.04 22.68 4.85
N ASN A 449 -44.44 21.82 5.78
CA ASN A 449 -45.76 21.26 5.80
C ASN A 449 -46.86 22.38 5.81
N GLY A 450 -47.74 22.36 4.84
CA GLY A 450 -48.80 23.37 4.63
C GLY A 450 -48.40 24.58 3.79
N GLU A 451 -47.13 24.81 3.46
CA GLU A 451 -46.66 25.99 2.73
C GLU A 451 -46.23 25.70 1.27
N GLY A 452 -45.87 24.44 0.96
CA GLY A 452 -45.43 24.03 -0.37
C GLY A 452 -44.04 23.43 -0.38
N THR A 453 -43.49 23.20 -1.59
CA THR A 453 -42.17 22.56 -1.78
C THR A 453 -41.35 23.35 -2.81
N THR A 454 -40.07 23.48 -2.57
CA THR A 454 -39.11 24.09 -3.49
C THR A 454 -38.04 23.08 -3.87
N ALA A 455 -37.88 22.80 -5.15
CA ALA A 455 -36.80 21.99 -5.69
C ALA A 455 -35.73 22.88 -6.33
N PHE A 456 -34.48 22.67 -5.99
CA PHE A 456 -33.29 23.32 -6.56
C PHE A 456 -32.49 22.32 -7.36
N ILE A 457 -32.40 22.54 -8.67
CA ILE A 457 -31.57 21.76 -9.59
C ILE A 457 -30.35 22.59 -9.94
N THR A 458 -29.17 22.07 -9.69
CA THR A 458 -27.89 22.68 -10.07
C THR A 458 -27.24 21.85 -11.17
N LEU A 459 -26.94 22.44 -12.32
CA LEU A 459 -26.26 21.78 -13.44
C LEU A 459 -25.00 22.55 -13.82
N ASN A 460 -23.99 21.84 -14.32
CA ASN A 460 -22.77 22.46 -14.82
C ASN A 460 -23.05 22.99 -16.27
N THR A 461 -22.45 24.15 -16.61
CA THR A 461 -22.39 24.65 -17.97
C THR A 461 -21.19 24.05 -18.71
N ILE A 462 -21.20 24.21 -20.04
CA ILE A 462 -20.07 23.86 -20.91
C ILE A 462 -19.29 25.11 -21.26
#